data_3c3ecee3b91baa4eeba676bf64c8e42c
#
_entry.id   3c3ecee3b91baa4eeba676bf64c8e42c
#
_cell.length_a   1.000
_cell.length_b   1.000
_cell.length_c   1.000
_cell.angle_alpha   90.00
_cell.angle_beta   90.00
_cell.angle_gamma   90.00
#
_symmetry.space_group_name_H-M   'P 1'
#
loop_
_entity.id
_entity.type
_entity.pdbx_description
1 polymer ?
#
loop_
_entity_poly.entity_id
_entity_poly.type
_entity_poly.pdbx_seq_one_letter_code
_entity_poly.pdbx_strand_id
1 'polypeptide(L)'
;EAARILFESRAEKHGFQLLHKPHPGVERSALWKEMVGTPSRILGIVGPLSDLIITARPDKKAAGHGRAFLLAALLQSGQPVLVIPKNWKGTLGRKILIAWNQSTEAANAVSASRALLRLADEVTIVSAGKENLPGPKATYLADYLALLGIPSQRLATPGEHASKEIEAAFKDKKADLLVMGAYSRGRTRELILGGLTEHMLFHTRIPVLLLHH
;
A
#
# COMPACT_ATOMS: atom_id res chain seq x y z
N GLU A 1 14.66 -23.41 0.11
CA GLU A 1 15.32 -23.60 1.42
C GLU A 1 15.95 -22.31 1.94
N ALA A 2 16.82 -21.63 1.18
CA ALA A 2 17.49 -20.37 1.63
C ALA A 2 16.50 -19.27 2.07
N ALA A 3 15.38 -19.10 1.37
CA ALA A 3 14.36 -18.10 1.73
C ALA A 3 13.66 -18.46 3.06
N ARG A 4 13.43 -19.75 3.31
CA ARG A 4 12.85 -20.22 4.56
C ARG A 4 13.79 -19.99 5.73
N ILE A 5 15.06 -20.34 5.60
CA ILE A 5 16.09 -20.12 6.63
C ILE A 5 16.17 -18.62 6.98
N LEU A 6 16.18 -17.76 5.95
CA LEU A 6 16.21 -16.31 6.16
C LEU A 6 14.94 -15.82 6.89
N PHE A 7 13.78 -16.33 6.53
CA PHE A 7 12.50 -15.99 7.17
C PHE A 7 12.51 -16.39 8.65
N GLU A 8 12.88 -17.63 8.96
CA GLU A 8 12.93 -18.17 10.32
C GLU A 8 13.90 -17.35 11.18
N SER A 9 15.12 -17.12 10.70
CA SER A 9 16.13 -16.29 11.40
C SER A 9 15.64 -14.85 11.65
N ARG A 10 14.92 -14.25 10.72
CA ARG A 10 14.37 -12.90 10.90
C ARG A 10 13.20 -12.87 11.88
N ALA A 11 12.32 -13.87 11.81
CA ALA A 11 11.21 -13.99 12.74
C ALA A 11 11.71 -14.10 14.19
N GLU A 12 12.66 -14.97 14.45
CA GLU A 12 13.28 -15.15 15.78
C GLU A 12 13.97 -13.86 16.26
N LYS A 13 14.77 -13.23 15.40
CA LYS A 13 15.46 -11.96 15.71
C LYS A 13 14.48 -10.87 16.16
N HIS A 14 13.26 -10.85 15.62
CA HIS A 14 12.23 -9.88 15.96
C HIS A 14 11.23 -10.38 17.02
N GLY A 15 11.52 -11.49 17.69
CA GLY A 15 10.72 -12.01 18.79
C GLY A 15 9.39 -12.63 18.36
N PHE A 16 9.32 -13.16 17.14
CA PHE A 16 8.18 -13.95 16.70
C PHE A 16 8.41 -15.43 17.02
N GLN A 17 7.39 -16.09 17.55
CA GLN A 17 7.40 -17.54 17.73
C GLN A 17 7.17 -18.23 16.39
N LEU A 18 8.07 -19.11 15.99
CA LEU A 18 7.90 -19.92 14.79
C LEU A 18 6.87 -21.01 15.05
N LEU A 19 5.87 -21.08 14.18
CA LEU A 19 4.82 -22.08 14.23
C LEU A 19 4.80 -22.94 12.95
N HIS A 20 4.48 -24.22 13.09
CA HIS A 20 4.22 -25.13 11.95
C HIS A 20 2.73 -25.19 11.58
N LYS A 21 1.86 -24.81 12.51
CA LYS A 21 0.40 -24.73 12.34
C LYS A 21 -0.13 -23.53 13.12
N PRO A 22 -1.21 -22.88 12.67
CA PRO A 22 -1.88 -21.85 13.46
C PRO A 22 -2.23 -22.35 14.86
N HIS A 23 -1.98 -21.54 15.87
CA HIS A 23 -2.28 -21.85 17.26
C HIS A 23 -2.96 -20.65 17.93
N PRO A 24 -4.15 -20.80 18.53
CA PRO A 24 -4.82 -19.73 19.23
C PRO A 24 -4.00 -19.31 20.47
N GLY A 25 -4.03 -18.02 20.80
CA GLY A 25 -3.35 -17.48 21.98
C GLY A 25 -1.87 -17.16 21.81
N VAL A 26 -1.33 -17.29 20.60
CA VAL A 26 0.03 -16.83 20.28
C VAL A 26 -0.05 -15.51 19.51
N GLU A 27 0.15 -14.39 20.23
CA GLU A 27 -0.03 -13.04 19.64
C GLU A 27 1.02 -12.67 18.59
N ARG A 28 2.29 -13.10 18.80
CA ARG A 28 3.42 -12.79 17.91
C ARG A 28 4.00 -14.08 17.35
N SER A 29 3.43 -14.54 16.27
CA SER A 29 3.86 -15.76 15.61
C SER A 29 4.20 -15.54 14.14
N ALA A 30 5.06 -16.41 13.61
CA ALA A 30 5.40 -16.47 12.18
C ALA A 30 5.24 -17.91 11.67
N LEU A 31 4.63 -18.05 10.53
CA LEU A 31 4.36 -19.33 9.88
C LEU A 31 4.90 -19.30 8.44
N TRP A 32 5.84 -20.19 8.13
CA TRP A 32 6.28 -20.40 6.75
C TRP A 32 5.30 -21.29 6.01
N LYS A 33 4.85 -20.86 4.83
CA LYS A 33 3.95 -21.62 3.99
C LYS A 33 4.43 -21.62 2.54
N GLU A 34 4.57 -22.79 1.96
CA GLU A 34 4.88 -22.97 0.54
C GLU A 34 3.61 -23.38 -0.22
N MET A 35 3.41 -22.74 -1.35
CA MET A 35 2.27 -23.02 -2.23
C MET A 35 2.73 -23.08 -3.68
N VAL A 36 2.19 -24.05 -4.42
CA VAL A 36 2.45 -24.21 -5.85
C VAL A 36 1.21 -23.82 -6.64
N GLY A 37 1.37 -22.92 -7.60
CA GLY A 37 0.27 -22.45 -8.44
C GLY A 37 0.57 -21.11 -9.10
N THR A 38 -0.39 -20.60 -9.87
CA THR A 38 -0.30 -19.26 -10.43
C THR A 38 -0.52 -18.21 -9.34
N PRO A 39 0.10 -17.01 -9.44
CA PRO A 39 -0.12 -15.93 -8.49
C PRO A 39 -1.60 -15.62 -8.25
N SER A 40 -2.40 -15.53 -9.31
CA SER A 40 -3.84 -15.26 -9.21
C SER A 40 -4.59 -16.31 -8.38
N ARG A 41 -4.28 -17.60 -8.59
CA ARG A 41 -4.92 -18.69 -7.85
C ARG A 41 -4.51 -18.66 -6.38
N ILE A 42 -3.21 -18.49 -6.10
CA ILE A 42 -2.70 -18.45 -4.73
C ILE A 42 -3.31 -17.26 -3.97
N LEU A 43 -3.24 -16.07 -4.54
CA LEU A 43 -3.71 -14.85 -3.87
C LEU A 43 -5.24 -14.75 -3.81
N GLY A 44 -5.96 -15.37 -4.74
CA GLY A 44 -7.42 -15.50 -4.64
C GLY A 44 -7.87 -16.44 -3.51
N ILE A 45 -7.01 -17.36 -3.06
CA ILE A 45 -7.33 -18.31 -1.98
C ILE A 45 -6.89 -17.76 -0.61
N VAL A 46 -5.63 -17.29 -0.49
CA VAL A 46 -5.08 -16.88 0.81
C VAL A 46 -5.18 -15.37 1.06
N GLY A 47 -5.25 -14.57 0.00
CA GLY A 47 -5.31 -13.12 0.09
C GLY A 47 -6.50 -12.62 0.90
N PRO A 48 -7.75 -13.07 0.65
CA PRO A 48 -8.93 -12.61 1.39
C PRO A 48 -8.88 -12.84 2.90
N LEU A 49 -8.02 -13.73 3.39
CA LEU A 49 -7.81 -14.02 4.80
C LEU A 49 -6.62 -13.26 5.41
N SER A 50 -6.12 -12.25 4.71
CA SER A 50 -5.01 -11.41 5.18
C SER A 50 -5.52 -10.01 5.51
N ASP A 51 -4.99 -9.37 6.55
CA ASP A 51 -5.26 -7.96 6.84
C ASP A 51 -4.41 -7.02 5.99
N LEU A 52 -3.22 -7.49 5.57
CA LEU A 52 -2.27 -6.75 4.75
C LEU A 52 -1.38 -7.71 3.97
N ILE A 53 -1.18 -7.46 2.70
CA ILE A 53 -0.21 -8.17 1.86
C ILE A 53 1.01 -7.29 1.68
N ILE A 54 2.18 -7.79 2.06
CA ILE A 54 3.45 -7.06 1.89
C ILE A 54 4.26 -7.72 0.79
N THR A 55 4.70 -6.92 -0.18
CA THR A 55 5.52 -7.42 -1.30
C THR A 55 6.66 -6.47 -1.63
N ALA A 56 7.78 -7.03 -2.08
CA ALA A 56 8.83 -6.22 -2.67
C ALA A 56 8.41 -5.71 -4.05
N ARG A 57 8.82 -4.47 -4.39
CA ARG A 57 8.63 -3.95 -5.74
C ARG A 57 9.39 -4.81 -6.75
N PRO A 58 8.73 -5.27 -7.83
CA PRO A 58 9.37 -6.05 -8.87
C PRO A 58 10.51 -5.27 -9.55
N ASP A 59 11.63 -5.93 -9.80
CA ASP A 59 12.70 -5.37 -10.62
C ASP A 59 12.27 -5.24 -12.09
N LYS A 60 12.69 -4.19 -12.78
CA LYS A 60 12.44 -4.00 -14.21
C LYS A 60 12.94 -5.19 -15.06
N LYS A 61 14.02 -5.86 -14.63
CA LYS A 61 14.61 -7.02 -15.32
C LYS A 61 13.92 -8.35 -15.00
N ALA A 62 13.27 -8.47 -13.85
CA ALA A 62 12.54 -9.69 -13.40
C ALA A 62 11.03 -9.58 -13.69
N ALA A 63 10.66 -8.91 -14.76
CA ALA A 63 9.34 -8.34 -15.00
C ALA A 63 8.17 -9.34 -15.01
N GLY A 64 8.34 -10.61 -15.35
CA GLY A 64 7.22 -11.53 -15.55
C GLY A 64 6.50 -11.93 -14.25
N HIS A 65 7.15 -12.73 -13.41
CA HIS A 65 6.52 -13.32 -12.22
C HIS A 65 6.23 -12.31 -11.10
N GLY A 66 7.17 -11.39 -10.83
CA GLY A 66 6.99 -10.39 -9.77
C GLY A 66 5.87 -9.41 -10.09
N ARG A 67 5.76 -8.99 -11.37
CA ARG A 67 4.65 -8.15 -11.84
C ARG A 67 3.32 -8.88 -11.73
N ALA A 68 3.25 -10.14 -12.18
CA ALA A 68 2.04 -10.96 -12.09
C ALA A 68 1.61 -11.18 -10.63
N PHE A 69 2.55 -11.40 -9.72
CA PHE A 69 2.27 -11.55 -8.30
C PHE A 69 1.70 -10.25 -7.70
N LEU A 70 2.33 -9.11 -7.96
CA LEU A 70 1.87 -7.81 -7.46
C LEU A 70 0.48 -7.46 -7.98
N LEU A 71 0.23 -7.66 -9.28
CA LEU A 71 -1.09 -7.41 -9.86
C LEU A 71 -2.14 -8.36 -9.29
N ALA A 72 -1.81 -9.65 -9.10
CA ALA A 72 -2.71 -10.60 -8.48
C ALA A 72 -3.01 -10.22 -7.01
N ALA A 73 -2.00 -9.77 -6.25
CA ALA A 73 -2.21 -9.28 -4.89
C ALA A 73 -3.21 -8.13 -4.87
N LEU A 74 -3.07 -7.17 -5.77
CA LEU A 74 -3.90 -5.99 -5.81
C LEU A 74 -5.34 -6.25 -6.32
N LEU A 75 -5.48 -7.15 -7.32
CA LEU A 75 -6.75 -7.37 -8.03
C LEU A 75 -7.56 -8.57 -7.52
N GLN A 76 -6.94 -9.53 -6.82
CA GLN A 76 -7.58 -10.78 -6.44
C GLN A 76 -7.76 -10.96 -4.93
N SER A 77 -7.00 -10.23 -4.11
CA SER A 77 -7.05 -10.44 -2.67
C SER A 77 -8.18 -9.69 -1.98
N GLY A 78 -8.62 -8.54 -2.54
CA GLY A 78 -9.54 -7.62 -1.86
C GLY A 78 -8.91 -6.94 -0.62
N GLN A 79 -7.60 -7.06 -0.43
CA GLN A 79 -6.90 -6.57 0.75
C GLN A 79 -5.88 -5.47 0.40
N PRO A 80 -5.52 -4.61 1.36
CA PRO A 80 -4.49 -3.61 1.13
C PRO A 80 -3.15 -4.27 0.82
N VAL A 81 -2.42 -3.68 -0.12
CA VAL A 81 -1.11 -4.16 -0.57
C VAL A 81 -0.06 -3.11 -0.29
N LEU A 82 0.92 -3.44 0.53
CA LEU A 82 2.10 -2.62 0.81
C LEU A 82 3.25 -3.06 -0.09
N VAL A 83 3.64 -2.18 -1.00
CA VAL A 83 4.75 -2.38 -1.94
C VAL A 83 5.98 -1.65 -1.43
N ILE A 84 7.01 -2.40 -1.07
CA ILE A 84 8.25 -1.85 -0.51
C ILE A 84 9.36 -1.91 -1.56
N PRO A 85 10.12 -0.82 -1.78
CA PRO A 85 11.31 -0.86 -2.62
C PRO A 85 12.35 -1.86 -2.07
N LYS A 86 12.97 -2.66 -2.93
CA LYS A 86 13.86 -3.78 -2.57
C LYS A 86 14.98 -3.40 -1.59
N ASN A 87 15.50 -2.19 -1.70
CA ASN A 87 16.61 -1.70 -0.86
C ASN A 87 16.15 -0.62 0.14
N TRP A 88 14.89 -0.60 0.52
CA TRP A 88 14.39 0.36 1.50
C TRP A 88 15.02 0.09 2.87
N LYS A 89 15.62 1.13 3.45
CA LYS A 89 16.30 1.08 4.77
C LYS A 89 15.77 2.14 5.74
N GLY A 90 14.81 2.95 5.29
CA GLY A 90 14.20 3.99 6.11
C GLY A 90 13.16 3.47 7.09
N THR A 91 12.63 4.37 7.88
CA THR A 91 11.41 4.12 8.67
C THR A 91 10.22 3.85 7.75
N LEU A 92 9.14 3.35 8.28
CA LEU A 92 7.91 3.11 7.54
C LEU A 92 6.71 3.48 8.40
N GLY A 93 5.87 4.38 7.89
CA GLY A 93 4.64 4.78 8.56
C GLY A 93 4.79 5.80 9.68
N ARG A 94 5.95 6.51 9.76
CA ARG A 94 6.13 7.62 10.70
C ARG A 94 5.63 8.94 10.11
N LYS A 95 5.85 9.16 8.81
CA LYS A 95 5.37 10.32 8.08
C LYS A 95 4.61 9.86 6.85
N ILE A 96 3.30 9.90 6.92
CA ILE A 96 2.42 9.33 5.91
C ILE A 96 1.89 10.43 4.99
N LEU A 97 2.06 10.22 3.69
CA LEU A 97 1.41 11.02 2.66
C LEU A 97 0.19 10.25 2.13
N ILE A 98 -0.98 10.88 2.11
CA ILE A 98 -2.20 10.32 1.51
C ILE A 98 -2.43 11.01 0.18
N ALA A 99 -2.36 10.27 -0.95
CA ALA A 99 -2.77 10.78 -2.24
C ALA A 99 -4.29 10.69 -2.38
N TRP A 100 -4.94 11.85 -2.35
CA TRP A 100 -6.38 11.96 -2.33
C TRP A 100 -6.94 12.44 -3.67
N ASN A 101 -7.86 11.67 -4.23
CA ASN A 101 -8.51 11.97 -5.50
C ASN A 101 -10.05 11.84 -5.45
N GLN A 102 -10.65 11.92 -4.27
CA GLN A 102 -12.09 11.83 -4.03
C GLN A 102 -12.73 10.47 -4.41
N SER A 103 -11.96 9.43 -4.69
CA SER A 103 -12.48 8.13 -5.08
C SER A 103 -12.78 7.22 -3.89
N THR A 104 -13.64 6.23 -4.11
CA THR A 104 -13.94 5.17 -3.13
C THR A 104 -12.69 4.37 -2.79
N GLU A 105 -11.84 4.07 -3.78
CA GLU A 105 -10.61 3.33 -3.60
C GLU A 105 -9.62 4.09 -2.69
N ALA A 106 -9.55 5.42 -2.84
CA ALA A 106 -8.75 6.25 -1.94
C ALA A 106 -9.32 6.25 -0.52
N ALA A 107 -10.64 6.34 -0.36
CA ALA A 107 -11.31 6.27 0.93
C ALA A 107 -11.11 4.90 1.60
N ASN A 108 -11.20 3.82 0.84
CA ASN A 108 -10.97 2.45 1.33
C ASN A 108 -9.50 2.25 1.73
N ALA A 109 -8.54 2.77 0.96
CA ALA A 109 -7.12 2.73 1.32
C ALA A 109 -6.83 3.48 2.63
N VAL A 110 -7.43 4.65 2.84
CA VAL A 110 -7.36 5.39 4.12
C VAL A 110 -7.95 4.56 5.26
N SER A 111 -9.13 3.97 5.05
CA SER A 111 -9.79 3.12 6.05
C SER A 111 -8.93 1.92 6.44
N ALA A 112 -8.34 1.23 5.47
CA ALA A 112 -7.46 0.09 5.70
C ALA A 112 -6.15 0.46 6.40
N SER A 113 -5.67 1.70 6.22
CA SER A 113 -4.43 2.18 6.83
C SER A 113 -4.61 2.88 8.19
N ARG A 114 -5.83 2.91 8.77
CA ARG A 114 -6.12 3.64 10.03
C ARG A 114 -5.17 3.29 11.19
N ALA A 115 -4.81 2.02 11.33
CA ALA A 115 -3.87 1.61 12.38
C ALA A 115 -2.49 2.26 12.20
N LEU A 116 -1.99 2.35 10.97
CA LEU A 116 -0.73 3.02 10.65
C LEU A 116 -0.86 4.53 10.82
N LEU A 117 -1.96 5.13 10.36
CA LEU A 117 -2.20 6.58 10.47
C LEU A 117 -2.26 7.04 11.94
N ARG A 118 -2.79 6.22 12.86
CA ARG A 118 -2.81 6.52 14.30
C ARG A 118 -1.43 6.49 14.95
N LEU A 119 -0.50 5.73 14.40
CA LEU A 119 0.87 5.59 14.89
C LEU A 119 1.85 6.57 14.22
N ALA A 120 1.38 7.30 13.20
CA ALA A 120 2.20 8.25 12.48
C ALA A 120 2.46 9.53 13.29
N ASP A 121 3.65 10.08 13.15
CA ASP A 121 4.00 11.38 13.74
C ASP A 121 3.41 12.53 12.92
N GLU A 122 3.33 12.36 11.60
CA GLU A 122 2.79 13.35 10.68
C GLU A 122 1.95 12.67 9.58
N VAL A 123 0.79 13.27 9.28
CA VAL A 123 -0.08 12.85 8.18
C VAL A 123 -0.34 14.05 7.27
N THR A 124 -0.06 13.90 5.97
CA THR A 124 -0.34 14.94 4.97
C THR A 124 -1.25 14.38 3.88
N ILE A 125 -2.36 15.06 3.61
CA ILE A 125 -3.27 14.77 2.50
C ILE A 125 -2.84 15.61 1.31
N VAL A 126 -2.47 14.98 0.19
CA VAL A 126 -2.14 15.66 -1.07
C VAL A 126 -3.21 15.45 -2.11
N SER A 127 -3.74 16.55 -2.65
CA SER A 127 -4.66 16.55 -3.80
C SER A 127 -3.94 17.13 -5.01
N ALA A 128 -3.71 16.29 -6.03
CA ALA A 128 -3.11 16.73 -7.29
C ALA A 128 -4.21 17.17 -8.26
N GLY A 129 -4.31 18.48 -8.47
CA GLY A 129 -5.32 19.11 -9.30
C GLY A 129 -6.60 19.52 -8.56
N LYS A 130 -7.62 19.88 -9.36
CA LYS A 130 -8.89 20.34 -8.81
C LYS A 130 -9.74 19.18 -8.28
N GLU A 131 -10.37 19.38 -7.15
CA GLU A 131 -11.30 18.43 -6.53
C GLU A 131 -12.70 18.53 -7.16
N ASN A 132 -12.81 18.05 -8.41
CA ASN A 132 -14.03 18.16 -9.22
C ASN A 132 -14.83 16.84 -9.33
N LEU A 133 -14.34 15.75 -8.72
CA LEU A 133 -15.07 14.48 -8.73
C LEU A 133 -16.22 14.49 -7.72
N PRO A 134 -17.28 13.70 -7.96
CA PRO A 134 -18.41 13.57 -7.03
C PRO A 134 -18.04 12.71 -5.82
N GLY A 135 -17.10 13.18 -5.00
CA GLY A 135 -16.65 12.51 -3.80
C GLY A 135 -16.18 13.51 -2.73
N PRO A 136 -15.84 13.06 -1.54
CA PRO A 136 -15.47 13.94 -0.45
C PRO A 136 -14.18 14.70 -0.76
N LYS A 137 -14.20 16.01 -0.53
CA LYS A 137 -13.02 16.85 -0.66
C LYS A 137 -11.99 16.55 0.43
N ALA A 138 -10.74 16.93 0.23
CA ALA A 138 -9.67 16.76 1.23
C ALA A 138 -10.00 17.42 2.58
N THR A 139 -10.84 18.46 2.60
CA THR A 139 -11.36 19.04 3.85
C THR A 139 -12.16 18.03 4.66
N TYR A 140 -13.11 17.33 4.02
CA TYR A 140 -13.92 16.31 4.69
C TYR A 140 -13.08 15.11 5.16
N LEU A 141 -12.05 14.74 4.39
CA LEU A 141 -11.10 13.72 4.84
C LEU A 141 -10.32 14.19 6.07
N ALA A 142 -9.85 15.43 6.08
CA ALA A 142 -9.13 15.98 7.23
C ALA A 142 -10.03 16.02 8.50
N ASP A 143 -11.29 16.44 8.35
CA ASP A 143 -12.27 16.44 9.43
C ASP A 143 -12.55 15.00 9.93
N TYR A 144 -12.71 14.06 9.02
CA TYR A 144 -12.89 12.64 9.36
C TYR A 144 -11.67 12.09 10.13
N LEU A 145 -10.46 12.38 9.70
CA LEU A 145 -9.25 11.97 10.41
C LEU A 145 -9.13 12.62 11.79
N ALA A 146 -9.51 13.89 11.91
CA ALA A 146 -9.53 14.60 13.18
C ALA A 146 -10.51 13.96 14.19
N LEU A 147 -11.69 13.52 13.74
CA LEU A 147 -12.64 12.75 14.56
C LEU A 147 -12.06 11.42 15.08
N LEU A 148 -11.10 10.85 14.36
CA LEU A 148 -10.38 9.64 14.76
C LEU A 148 -9.14 9.92 15.64
N GLY A 149 -8.91 11.19 15.98
CA GLY A 149 -7.72 11.62 16.73
C GLY A 149 -6.44 11.64 15.88
N ILE A 150 -6.56 11.74 14.55
CA ILE A 150 -5.43 11.77 13.61
C ILE A 150 -5.34 13.18 13.00
N PRO A 151 -4.48 14.07 13.55
CA PRO A 151 -4.27 15.39 12.97
C PRO A 151 -3.60 15.27 11.60
N SER A 152 -4.07 16.05 10.63
CA SER A 152 -3.52 16.01 9.28
C SER A 152 -3.38 17.39 8.65
N GLN A 153 -2.36 17.55 7.80
CA GLN A 153 -2.16 18.74 6.97
C GLN A 153 -2.72 18.48 5.57
N ARG A 154 -3.11 19.52 4.86
CA ARG A 154 -3.55 19.45 3.47
C ARG A 154 -2.57 20.17 2.56
N LEU A 155 -2.28 19.58 1.41
CA LEU A 155 -1.45 20.12 0.35
C LEU A 155 -2.18 19.97 -0.98
N ALA A 156 -2.43 21.07 -1.67
CA ALA A 156 -2.94 21.07 -3.03
C ALA A 156 -1.80 21.35 -4.01
N THR A 157 -1.76 20.64 -5.12
CA THR A 157 -0.80 20.84 -6.21
C THR A 157 -1.54 21.11 -7.53
N PRO A 158 -0.91 21.66 -8.57
CA PRO A 158 -1.57 22.01 -9.83
C PRO A 158 -2.28 20.84 -10.52
N GLY A 159 -1.72 19.63 -10.45
CA GLY A 159 -2.30 18.43 -11.05
C GLY A 159 -1.96 18.21 -12.52
N GLU A 160 -1.04 18.99 -13.08
CA GLU A 160 -0.57 18.82 -14.47
C GLU A 160 0.21 17.51 -14.63
N HIS A 161 1.00 17.17 -13.60
CA HIS A 161 1.83 15.97 -13.57
C HIS A 161 1.71 15.27 -12.20
N ALA A 162 0.53 14.71 -11.92
CA ALA A 162 0.19 14.15 -10.60
C ALA A 162 1.26 13.20 -10.01
N SER A 163 1.87 12.34 -10.82
CA SER A 163 2.92 11.42 -10.32
C SER A 163 4.16 12.16 -9.82
N LYS A 164 4.65 13.14 -10.58
CA LYS A 164 5.81 13.96 -10.21
C LYS A 164 5.50 14.85 -9.01
N GLU A 165 4.30 15.42 -8.97
CA GLU A 165 3.86 16.30 -7.89
C GLU A 165 3.73 15.54 -6.56
N ILE A 166 3.19 14.32 -6.59
CA ILE A 166 3.12 13.45 -5.41
C ILE A 166 4.53 13.01 -4.98
N GLU A 167 5.43 12.67 -5.90
CA GLU A 167 6.82 12.37 -5.56
C GLU A 167 7.55 13.56 -4.95
N ALA A 168 7.34 14.77 -5.49
CA ALA A 168 7.90 16.00 -4.92
C ALA A 168 7.35 16.24 -3.50
N ALA A 169 6.04 16.16 -3.30
CA ALA A 169 5.41 16.28 -2.00
C ALA A 169 5.94 15.24 -1.01
N PHE A 170 6.11 13.99 -1.44
CA PHE A 170 6.67 12.90 -0.62
C PHE A 170 8.08 13.24 -0.14
N LYS A 171 8.92 13.75 -1.03
CA LYS A 171 10.30 14.17 -0.70
C LYS A 171 10.32 15.40 0.21
N ASP A 172 9.53 16.43 -0.10
CA ASP A 172 9.51 17.69 0.65
C ASP A 172 8.99 17.50 2.07
N LYS A 173 7.98 16.66 2.25
CA LYS A 173 7.45 16.27 3.57
C LYS A 173 8.31 15.23 4.28
N LYS A 174 9.36 14.72 3.63
CA LYS A 174 10.19 13.61 4.14
C LYS A 174 9.33 12.42 4.55
N ALA A 175 8.27 12.15 3.77
CA ALA A 175 7.37 11.05 4.02
C ALA A 175 8.08 9.70 3.82
N ASP A 176 7.62 8.67 4.52
CA ASP A 176 8.18 7.32 4.46
C ASP A 176 7.15 6.27 4.01
N LEU A 177 5.89 6.67 3.87
CA LEU A 177 4.82 5.85 3.32
C LEU A 177 3.84 6.71 2.52
N LEU A 178 3.51 6.27 1.31
CA LEU A 178 2.40 6.80 0.52
C LEU A 178 1.18 5.88 0.66
N VAL A 179 0.01 6.43 0.98
CA VAL A 179 -1.28 5.72 0.97
C VAL A 179 -2.10 6.25 -0.19
N MET A 180 -2.63 5.36 -1.05
CA MET A 180 -3.44 5.76 -2.20
C MET A 180 -4.41 4.67 -2.64
N GLY A 181 -5.51 5.07 -3.27
CA GLY A 181 -6.37 4.15 -4.02
C GLY A 181 -5.70 3.66 -5.30
N ALA A 182 -6.09 2.51 -5.77
CA ALA A 182 -5.59 1.95 -7.01
C ALA A 182 -6.72 1.82 -8.03
N TYR A 183 -6.45 2.21 -9.30
CA TYR A 183 -7.36 2.03 -10.45
C TYR A 183 -8.73 2.72 -10.34
N SER A 184 -8.81 3.89 -9.74
CA SER A 184 -10.05 4.64 -9.55
C SER A 184 -10.68 5.19 -10.84
N ARG A 185 -9.98 5.20 -11.95
CA ARG A 185 -10.47 5.70 -13.25
C ARG A 185 -10.56 4.58 -14.27
N GLY A 186 -11.78 4.11 -14.54
CA GLY A 186 -12.11 3.23 -15.65
C GLY A 186 -12.46 1.80 -15.28
N ARG A 187 -13.75 1.51 -15.21
CA ARG A 187 -14.33 0.14 -15.15
C ARG A 187 -14.27 -0.61 -16.50
N THR A 188 -13.40 -0.24 -17.41
CA THR A 188 -13.23 -1.01 -18.64
C THR A 188 -12.35 -2.22 -18.34
N ARG A 189 -12.87 -3.40 -18.71
CA ARG A 189 -12.27 -4.74 -18.54
C ARG A 189 -10.88 -4.91 -19.21
N GLU A 190 -10.39 -3.91 -19.88
CA GLU A 190 -9.03 -3.87 -20.40
C GLU A 190 -8.14 -3.20 -19.37
N LEU A 191 -7.13 -3.91 -18.91
CA LEU A 191 -6.07 -3.55 -17.95
C LEU A 191 -5.28 -2.29 -18.38
N ILE A 192 -5.93 -1.18 -18.59
CA ILE A 192 -5.27 0.11 -18.73
C ILE A 192 -4.97 0.60 -17.32
N LEU A 193 -3.78 0.26 -16.86
CA LEU A 193 -3.18 0.78 -15.63
C LEU A 193 -3.23 2.30 -15.69
N GLY A 194 -4.01 2.94 -14.83
CA GLY A 194 -4.02 4.40 -14.74
C GLY A 194 -2.59 4.91 -14.51
N GLY A 195 -2.15 5.91 -15.27
CA GLY A 195 -0.77 6.37 -15.30
C GLY A 195 -0.13 6.60 -13.93
N LEU A 196 -0.90 7.09 -12.95
CA LEU A 196 -0.43 7.27 -11.57
C LEU A 196 -0.19 5.93 -10.86
N THR A 197 -1.14 4.99 -10.91
CA THR A 197 -1.01 3.68 -10.26
C THR A 197 0.16 2.89 -10.85
N GLU A 198 0.28 2.83 -12.18
CA GLU A 198 1.39 2.18 -12.87
C GLU A 198 2.74 2.79 -12.44
N HIS A 199 2.80 4.13 -12.41
CA HIS A 199 4.01 4.83 -12.01
C HIS A 199 4.41 4.49 -10.57
N MET A 200 3.47 4.55 -9.63
CA MET A 200 3.73 4.27 -8.22
C MET A 200 4.06 2.80 -7.95
N LEU A 201 3.52 1.87 -8.73
CA LEU A 201 3.82 0.45 -8.60
C LEU A 201 5.20 0.07 -9.16
N PHE A 202 5.60 0.65 -10.31
CA PHE A 202 6.73 0.10 -11.08
C PHE A 202 7.87 1.08 -11.35
N HIS A 203 7.64 2.41 -11.20
CA HIS A 203 8.59 3.43 -11.65
C HIS A 203 9.12 4.34 -10.55
N THR A 204 8.66 4.22 -9.32
CA THR A 204 9.13 5.01 -8.18
C THR A 204 9.94 4.17 -7.18
N ARG A 205 10.57 4.84 -6.20
CA ARG A 205 11.26 4.22 -5.07
C ARG A 205 10.57 4.51 -3.73
N ILE A 206 9.30 4.88 -3.79
CA ILE A 206 8.48 5.22 -2.61
C ILE A 206 7.79 3.94 -2.09
N PRO A 207 7.80 3.64 -0.79
CA PRO A 207 6.90 2.64 -0.21
C PRO A 207 5.46 3.09 -0.40
N VAL A 208 4.62 2.21 -0.94
CA VAL A 208 3.22 2.56 -1.26
C VAL A 208 2.27 1.51 -0.71
N LEU A 209 1.27 1.94 0.04
CA LEU A 209 0.12 1.13 0.41
C LEU A 209 -1.04 1.47 -0.52
N LEU A 210 -1.57 0.46 -1.19
CA LEU A 210 -2.66 0.60 -2.14
C LEU A 210 -3.83 -0.32 -1.79
N LEU A 211 -5.04 0.13 -2.13
CA LEU A 211 -6.23 -0.71 -2.12
C LEU A 211 -7.04 -0.45 -3.39
N HIS A 212 -7.55 -1.53 -4.00
CA HIS A 212 -8.30 -1.44 -5.26
C HIS A 212 -9.82 -1.46 -5.07
N HIS A 213 -10.34 -2.06 -4.00
CA HIS A 213 -11.80 -2.21 -3.75
C HIS A 213 -12.26 -1.48 -2.50
#